data_fd39f491c90c8dcacf8a09d7a84c981b
#
_entry.id   fd39f491c90c8dcacf8a09d7a84c981b
#
_cell.length_a   1.000
_cell.length_b   1.000
_cell.length_c   1.000
_cell.angle_alpha   90.00
_cell.angle_beta   90.00
_cell.angle_gamma   90.00
#
_symmetry.space_group_name_H-M   'P 1'
#
loop_
_entity.id
_entity.type
_entity.pdbx_description
1 polymer ?
#
loop_
_entity_poly.entity_id
_entity_poly.type
_entity_poly.pdbx_seq_one_letter_code
_entity_poly.pdbx_strand_id
1 'polypeptide(L)'
;MGWTAVDPVAPEDKCIILGVPHTSIWDFIISYLYYTSVGGKPYCMVKGEFFWGPLGWLLRKMGGVPVDRKRGGNAALSVIREMKATPVIHLALAPEGTRKPVKRWKTGFHTIAREVGCPVYMGYFDWGTKRISRGQKVELTDDPKADMARIQALYEEMHLVGKHPEMYITH
;
A
#
# COMPACT_ATOMS: atom_id res chain seq x y z
N MET A 1 13.15 -9.68 15.24
CA MET A 1 13.58 -9.32 13.86
C MET A 1 14.26 -7.94 13.78
N GLY A 2 14.33 -7.18 14.86
CA GLY A 2 15.06 -5.91 14.98
C GLY A 2 14.46 -4.75 14.14
N TRP A 3 13.17 -4.81 13.81
CA TRP A 3 12.47 -3.71 13.15
C TRP A 3 11.95 -2.69 14.16
N THR A 4 12.04 -1.41 13.80
CA THR A 4 11.50 -0.30 14.58
C THR A 4 10.26 0.24 13.91
N ALA A 5 9.14 0.19 14.63
CA ALA A 5 7.90 0.88 14.26
C ALA A 5 8.06 2.38 14.53
N VAL A 6 7.86 3.22 13.53
CA VAL A 6 8.09 4.67 13.66
C VAL A 6 6.81 5.41 14.03
N ASP A 7 5.69 5.05 13.40
CA ASP A 7 4.41 5.74 13.58
C ASP A 7 3.32 4.84 14.18
N PRO A 8 2.34 5.43 14.90
CA PRO A 8 1.14 4.72 15.32
C PRO A 8 0.21 4.43 14.13
N VAL A 9 -0.92 3.77 14.40
CA VAL A 9 -2.00 3.59 13.43
C VAL A 9 -2.49 4.94 12.89
N ALA A 10 -2.96 4.95 11.64
CA ALA A 10 -3.58 6.14 11.06
C ALA A 10 -4.83 6.53 11.85
N PRO A 11 -5.05 7.82 12.16
CA PRO A 11 -6.17 8.25 13.00
C PRO A 11 -7.52 8.26 12.27
N GLU A 12 -7.51 8.27 10.94
CA GLU A 12 -8.74 8.27 10.16
C GLU A 12 -9.33 6.85 10.01
N ASP A 13 -10.65 6.75 9.92
CA ASP A 13 -11.32 5.46 9.71
C ASP A 13 -10.95 4.83 8.36
N LYS A 14 -10.71 5.68 7.35
CA LYS A 14 -10.35 5.22 6.00
C LYS A 14 -9.10 5.95 5.52
N CYS A 15 -8.12 5.18 5.06
CA CYS A 15 -6.93 5.73 4.43
C CYS A 15 -6.29 4.74 3.44
N ILE A 16 -5.42 5.25 2.60
CA ILE A 16 -4.51 4.47 1.77
C ILE A 16 -3.10 4.67 2.33
N ILE A 17 -2.37 3.57 2.51
CA ILE A 17 -0.97 3.59 2.92
C ILE A 17 -0.14 3.02 1.78
N LEU A 18 0.67 3.85 1.16
CA LEU A 18 1.62 3.40 0.15
C LEU A 18 2.73 2.61 0.83
N GLY A 19 3.19 1.55 0.20
CA GLY A 19 4.29 0.72 0.72
C GLY A 19 5.44 0.66 -0.28
N VAL A 20 6.53 1.35 0.01
CA VAL A 20 7.70 1.51 -0.85
C VAL A 20 8.97 1.27 -0.03
N PRO A 21 10.02 0.66 -0.60
CA PRO A 21 10.12 -0.03 -1.89
C PRO A 21 9.57 -1.47 -1.82
N HIS A 22 8.80 -1.91 -2.82
CA HIS A 22 8.20 -3.25 -2.81
C HIS A 22 9.01 -4.24 -3.65
N THR A 23 9.98 -4.88 -3.03
CA THR A 23 10.96 -5.76 -3.69
C THR A 23 10.84 -7.24 -3.28
N SER A 24 10.05 -7.54 -2.24
CA SER A 24 9.94 -8.89 -1.68
C SER A 24 8.54 -9.18 -1.12
N ILE A 25 8.20 -10.47 -0.97
CA ILE A 25 7.02 -10.88 -0.20
C ILE A 25 7.16 -10.54 1.29
N TRP A 26 8.40 -10.44 1.78
CA TRP A 26 8.67 -10.08 3.16
C TRP A 26 8.23 -8.66 3.50
N ASP A 27 8.18 -7.76 2.50
CA ASP A 27 7.69 -6.39 2.68
C ASP A 27 6.23 -6.40 3.15
N PHE A 28 5.40 -7.29 2.56
CA PHE A 28 4.03 -7.52 3.03
C PHE A 28 3.99 -8.06 4.46
N ILE A 29 4.82 -9.08 4.76
CA ILE A 29 4.81 -9.74 6.07
C ILE A 29 5.19 -8.75 7.17
N ILE A 30 6.28 -7.98 6.99
CA ILE A 30 6.71 -7.00 7.99
C ILE A 30 5.71 -5.85 8.14
N SER A 31 5.11 -5.39 7.03
CA SER A 31 4.07 -4.35 7.05
C SER A 31 2.83 -4.82 7.81
N TYR A 32 2.40 -6.05 7.58
CA TYR A 32 1.28 -6.65 8.29
C TYR A 32 1.56 -6.75 9.81
N LEU A 33 2.73 -7.28 10.17
CA LEU A 33 3.14 -7.42 11.57
C LEU A 33 3.29 -6.06 12.26
N TYR A 34 3.90 -5.09 11.58
CA TYR A 34 4.02 -3.73 12.08
C TYR A 34 2.65 -3.13 12.38
N TYR A 35 1.78 -3.09 11.36
CA TYR A 35 0.52 -2.38 11.50
C TYR A 35 -0.41 -3.01 12.53
N THR A 36 -0.40 -4.34 12.64
CA THR A 36 -1.11 -5.04 13.71
C THR A 36 -0.49 -4.80 15.08
N SER A 37 0.83 -4.66 15.18
CA SER A 37 1.50 -4.41 16.46
C SER A 37 1.17 -3.03 17.05
N VAL A 38 0.84 -2.05 16.20
CA VAL A 38 0.41 -0.71 16.63
C VAL A 38 -1.11 -0.60 16.79
N GLY A 39 -1.84 -1.72 16.70
CA GLY A 39 -3.30 -1.78 16.91
C GLY A 39 -4.14 -1.58 15.64
N GLY A 40 -3.53 -1.49 14.47
CA GLY A 40 -4.23 -1.36 13.20
C GLY A 40 -4.59 -2.71 12.58
N LYS A 41 -5.55 -2.68 11.65
CA LYS A 41 -5.88 -3.82 10.79
C LYS A 41 -5.57 -3.45 9.34
N PRO A 42 -4.46 -3.94 8.76
CA PRO A 42 -4.12 -3.62 7.39
C PRO A 42 -5.01 -4.41 6.42
N TYR A 43 -5.47 -3.74 5.38
CA TYR A 43 -6.11 -4.35 4.23
C TYR A 43 -5.17 -4.32 3.03
N CYS A 44 -5.21 -5.35 2.19
CA CYS A 44 -4.37 -5.41 0.99
C CYS A 44 -5.12 -6.02 -0.18
N MET A 45 -4.76 -5.62 -1.39
CA MET A 45 -5.33 -6.18 -2.61
C MET A 45 -4.72 -7.55 -2.92
N VAL A 46 -5.56 -8.57 -2.97
CA VAL A 46 -5.18 -9.94 -3.31
C VAL A 46 -5.96 -10.39 -4.54
N LYS A 47 -5.32 -11.15 -5.43
CA LYS A 47 -6.00 -11.68 -6.61
C LYS A 47 -7.22 -12.51 -6.20
N GLY A 48 -8.37 -12.24 -6.86
CA GLY A 48 -9.65 -12.90 -6.59
C GLY A 48 -9.59 -14.42 -6.70
N GLU A 49 -8.72 -14.95 -7.56
CA GLU A 49 -8.52 -16.39 -7.73
C GLU A 49 -8.06 -17.15 -6.47
N PHE A 50 -7.49 -16.44 -5.47
CA PHE A 50 -7.09 -17.04 -4.20
C PHE A 50 -8.23 -17.12 -3.16
N PHE A 51 -9.39 -16.49 -3.44
CA PHE A 51 -10.52 -16.45 -2.48
C PHE A 51 -11.46 -17.65 -2.62
N TRP A 52 -10.92 -18.86 -2.61
CA TRP A 52 -11.69 -20.10 -2.62
C TRP A 52 -11.53 -20.88 -1.30
N GLY A 53 -12.58 -21.59 -0.88
CA GLY A 53 -12.58 -22.47 0.30
C GLY A 53 -11.99 -21.83 1.57
N PRO A 54 -11.26 -22.61 2.39
CA PRO A 54 -10.72 -22.14 3.67
C PRO A 54 -9.65 -21.05 3.49
N LEU A 55 -8.90 -21.07 2.38
CA LEU A 55 -7.90 -20.04 2.06
C LEU A 55 -8.59 -18.68 1.86
N GLY A 56 -9.70 -18.66 1.14
CA GLY A 56 -10.45 -17.41 0.93
C GLY A 56 -11.00 -16.82 2.22
N TRP A 57 -11.46 -17.68 3.15
CA TRP A 57 -11.88 -17.26 4.47
C TRP A 57 -10.71 -16.64 5.27
N LEU A 58 -9.55 -17.31 5.28
CA LEU A 58 -8.35 -16.82 5.97
C LEU A 58 -7.88 -15.47 5.41
N LEU A 59 -7.83 -15.34 4.07
CA LEU A 59 -7.43 -14.10 3.42
C LEU A 59 -8.36 -12.93 3.79
N ARG A 60 -9.67 -13.15 3.82
CA ARG A 60 -10.64 -12.12 4.26
C ARG A 60 -10.41 -11.73 5.73
N LYS A 61 -10.18 -12.70 6.59
CA LYS A 61 -9.89 -12.46 8.01
C LYS A 61 -8.62 -11.64 8.21
N MET A 62 -7.62 -11.83 7.33
CA MET A 62 -6.38 -11.06 7.31
C MET A 62 -6.50 -9.70 6.60
N GLY A 63 -7.68 -9.29 6.15
CA GLY A 63 -7.87 -8.02 5.45
C GLY A 63 -7.59 -8.07 3.94
N GLY A 64 -7.63 -9.26 3.34
CA GLY A 64 -7.52 -9.40 1.88
C GLY A 64 -8.76 -8.87 1.16
N VAL A 65 -8.57 -7.92 0.25
CA VAL A 65 -9.59 -7.39 -0.65
C VAL A 65 -9.45 -8.07 -2.02
N PRO A 66 -10.44 -8.86 -2.46
CA PRO A 66 -10.35 -9.56 -3.73
C PRO A 66 -10.39 -8.57 -4.91
N VAL A 67 -9.43 -8.67 -5.81
CA VAL A 67 -9.38 -7.85 -7.02
C VAL A 67 -9.24 -8.72 -8.27
N ASP A 68 -10.00 -8.39 -9.31
CA ASP A 68 -9.82 -8.99 -10.64
C ASP A 68 -8.91 -8.11 -11.48
N ARG A 69 -7.66 -8.54 -11.63
CA ARG A 69 -6.65 -7.82 -12.43
C ARG A 69 -6.79 -8.06 -13.94
N LYS A 70 -7.56 -9.05 -14.35
CA LYS A 70 -7.74 -9.40 -15.77
C LYS A 70 -8.70 -8.47 -16.50
N ARG A 71 -9.58 -7.80 -15.77
CA ARG A 71 -10.62 -6.91 -16.33
C ARG A 71 -10.27 -5.41 -16.19
N GLY A 72 -9.05 -5.00 -16.53
CA GLY A 72 -8.68 -3.59 -16.67
C GLY A 72 -9.17 -2.68 -15.54
N GLY A 73 -9.88 -1.61 -15.82
CA GLY A 73 -10.35 -0.61 -14.84
C GLY A 73 -11.25 -1.11 -13.68
N ASN A 74 -11.64 -2.39 -13.67
CA ASN A 74 -12.52 -2.94 -12.63
C ASN A 74 -11.82 -3.19 -11.28
N ALA A 75 -10.49 -3.27 -11.25
CA ALA A 75 -9.76 -3.47 -9.99
C ALA A 75 -9.95 -2.29 -9.03
N ALA A 76 -9.80 -1.06 -9.52
CA ALA A 76 -10.02 0.15 -8.71
C ALA A 76 -11.48 0.26 -8.24
N LEU A 77 -12.45 -0.03 -9.12
CA LEU A 77 -13.86 0.00 -8.75
C LEU A 77 -14.22 -1.02 -7.66
N SER A 78 -13.64 -2.22 -7.71
CA SER A 78 -13.84 -3.23 -6.67
C SER A 78 -13.31 -2.75 -5.32
N VAL A 79 -12.13 -2.15 -5.32
CA VAL A 79 -11.52 -1.58 -4.11
C VAL A 79 -12.33 -0.41 -3.56
N ILE A 80 -12.79 0.51 -4.42
CA ILE A 80 -13.63 1.65 -4.03
C ILE A 80 -14.91 1.17 -3.35
N ARG A 81 -15.59 0.16 -3.93
CA ARG A 81 -16.80 -0.42 -3.32
C ARG A 81 -16.52 -1.01 -1.95
N GLU A 82 -15.44 -1.79 -1.81
CA GLU A 82 -15.05 -2.39 -0.53
C GLU A 82 -14.72 -1.31 0.51
N MET A 83 -13.96 -0.28 0.11
CA MET A 83 -13.61 0.83 1.01
C MET A 83 -14.84 1.64 1.43
N LYS A 84 -15.82 1.85 0.54
CA LYS A 84 -17.06 2.53 0.88
C LYS A 84 -17.95 1.71 1.82
N ALA A 85 -17.98 0.39 1.62
CA ALA A 85 -18.81 -0.54 2.41
C ALA A 85 -18.22 -0.86 3.80
N THR A 86 -16.91 -0.78 3.96
CA THR A 86 -16.22 -1.12 5.21
C THR A 86 -16.09 0.13 6.08
N PRO A 87 -16.59 0.13 7.33
CA PRO A 87 -16.53 1.31 8.20
C PRO A 87 -15.10 1.80 8.46
N VAL A 88 -14.22 0.88 8.85
CA VAL A 88 -12.80 1.18 9.10
C VAL A 88 -11.93 0.33 8.18
N ILE A 89 -11.19 0.98 7.29
CA ILE A 89 -10.34 0.29 6.32
C ILE A 89 -9.07 1.10 6.02
N HIS A 90 -7.92 0.53 6.35
CA HIS A 90 -6.60 1.08 6.04
C HIS A 90 -5.97 0.21 4.94
N LEU A 91 -6.07 0.66 3.71
CA LEU A 91 -5.64 -0.08 2.53
C LEU A 91 -4.15 0.14 2.27
N ALA A 92 -3.36 -0.91 2.43
CA ALA A 92 -1.95 -0.92 2.03
C ALA A 92 -1.81 -1.33 0.56
N LEU A 93 -1.06 -0.57 -0.22
CA LEU A 93 -0.75 -0.90 -1.60
C LEU A 93 0.62 -0.37 -2.03
N ALA A 94 1.28 -1.09 -2.94
CA ALA A 94 2.51 -0.64 -3.56
C ALA A 94 2.18 0.08 -4.89
N PRO A 95 2.54 1.36 -5.06
CA PRO A 95 2.28 2.09 -6.30
C PRO A 95 3.09 1.53 -7.47
N GLU A 96 4.20 0.88 -7.22
CA GLU A 96 4.98 0.11 -8.19
C GLU A 96 4.13 -0.96 -8.89
N GLY A 97 3.17 -1.56 -8.18
CA GLY A 97 2.24 -2.59 -8.69
C GLY A 97 2.89 -3.94 -9.01
N THR A 98 4.18 -4.09 -8.73
CA THR A 98 4.99 -5.28 -8.94
C THR A 98 6.21 -5.25 -8.03
N ARG A 99 6.90 -6.39 -7.89
CA ARG A 99 8.20 -6.50 -7.21
C ARG A 99 9.38 -6.47 -8.17
N LYS A 100 9.12 -6.30 -9.47
CA LYS A 100 10.15 -6.14 -10.49
C LYS A 100 10.48 -4.67 -10.68
N PRO A 101 11.68 -4.32 -11.16
CA PRO A 101 12.04 -2.94 -11.43
C PRO A 101 11.07 -2.28 -12.41
N VAL A 102 10.52 -1.15 -12.06
CA VAL A 102 9.61 -0.38 -12.93
C VAL A 102 9.93 1.12 -12.85
N LYS A 103 10.00 1.75 -14.02
CA LYS A 103 10.22 3.21 -14.13
C LYS A 103 8.93 4.00 -13.89
N ARG A 104 7.78 3.42 -14.13
CA ARG A 104 6.49 4.12 -14.05
C ARG A 104 5.60 3.48 -13.00
N TRP A 105 5.27 4.23 -11.98
CA TRP A 105 4.35 3.83 -10.93
C TRP A 105 2.89 3.99 -11.38
N LYS A 106 1.99 3.26 -10.74
CA LYS A 106 0.56 3.26 -11.04
C LYS A 106 -0.16 4.29 -10.21
N THR A 107 -1.00 5.10 -10.85
CA THR A 107 -1.80 6.16 -10.22
C THR A 107 -3.14 5.69 -9.67
N GLY A 108 -3.42 4.38 -9.68
CA GLY A 108 -4.72 3.84 -9.27
C GLY A 108 -5.11 4.20 -7.83
N PHE A 109 -4.15 4.35 -6.91
CA PHE A 109 -4.41 4.81 -5.55
C PHE A 109 -5.01 6.22 -5.51
N HIS A 110 -4.61 7.10 -6.43
CA HIS A 110 -5.10 8.47 -6.54
C HIS A 110 -6.61 8.47 -6.84
N THR A 111 -7.03 7.69 -7.85
CA THR A 111 -8.45 7.52 -8.18
C THR A 111 -9.24 6.98 -7.00
N ILE A 112 -8.72 5.95 -6.33
CA ILE A 112 -9.36 5.33 -5.16
C ILE A 112 -9.52 6.36 -4.03
N ALA A 113 -8.45 7.08 -3.70
CA ALA A 113 -8.45 8.08 -2.63
C ALA A 113 -9.46 9.20 -2.89
N ARG A 114 -9.51 9.72 -4.10
CA ARG A 114 -10.44 10.78 -4.51
C ARG A 114 -11.90 10.31 -4.47
N GLU A 115 -12.19 9.14 -4.99
CA GLU A 115 -13.55 8.57 -5.01
C GLU A 115 -14.08 8.16 -3.63
N VAL A 116 -13.19 7.75 -2.74
CA VAL A 116 -13.53 7.39 -1.35
C VAL A 116 -13.54 8.63 -0.44
N GLY A 117 -12.80 9.68 -0.80
CA GLY A 117 -12.60 10.86 0.03
C GLY A 117 -11.69 10.59 1.22
N CYS A 118 -10.62 9.81 1.05
CA CYS A 118 -9.73 9.43 2.13
C CYS A 118 -8.28 9.89 1.89
N PRO A 119 -7.50 10.14 2.97
CA PRO A 119 -6.12 10.54 2.85
C PRO A 119 -5.22 9.41 2.35
N VAL A 120 -4.06 9.81 1.82
CA VAL A 120 -2.98 8.93 1.41
C VAL A 120 -1.77 9.19 2.30
N TYR A 121 -1.15 8.12 2.79
CA TYR A 121 0.07 8.15 3.58
C TYR A 121 1.24 7.56 2.79
N MET A 122 2.40 8.16 2.94
CA MET A 122 3.66 7.71 2.33
C MET A 122 4.35 6.66 3.21
N GLY A 123 3.71 5.50 3.37
CA GLY A 123 4.30 4.40 4.14
C GLY A 123 5.56 3.85 3.49
N TYR A 124 6.48 3.39 4.33
CA TYR A 124 7.74 2.82 3.87
C TYR A 124 8.25 1.70 4.77
N PHE A 125 9.10 0.86 4.20
CA PHE A 125 9.88 -0.14 4.92
C PHE A 125 11.32 -0.12 4.40
N ASP A 126 12.21 0.32 5.24
CA ASP A 126 13.64 0.42 4.93
C ASP A 126 14.41 -0.77 5.51
N TRP A 127 14.88 -1.65 4.63
CA TRP A 127 15.64 -2.83 5.01
C TRP A 127 17.06 -2.50 5.47
N GLY A 128 17.60 -1.36 5.04
CA GLY A 128 18.92 -0.88 5.46
C GLY A 128 18.96 -0.54 6.94
N THR A 129 18.00 0.27 7.39
CA THR A 129 17.91 0.71 8.79
C THR A 129 16.90 -0.11 9.62
N LYS A 130 16.17 -1.02 9.01
CA LYS A 130 15.07 -1.80 9.61
C LYS A 130 14.02 -0.93 10.29
N ARG A 131 13.63 0.13 9.61
CA ARG A 131 12.55 1.04 10.03
C ARG A 131 11.33 0.87 9.14
N ILE A 132 10.17 0.92 9.78
CA ILE A 132 8.89 0.83 9.10
C ILE A 132 7.92 1.87 9.66
N SER A 133 7.17 2.49 8.78
CA SER A 133 6.28 3.59 9.11
C SER A 133 5.07 3.62 8.19
N ARG A 134 3.94 4.17 8.66
CA ARG A 134 2.86 4.58 7.78
C ARG A 134 3.20 5.86 7.01
N GLY A 135 4.23 6.58 7.48
CA GLY A 135 4.72 7.79 6.86
C GLY A 135 3.83 9.01 7.06
N GLN A 136 4.20 10.07 6.37
CA GLN A 136 3.46 11.33 6.39
C GLN A 136 2.24 11.29 5.44
N LYS A 137 1.25 12.09 5.76
CA LYS A 137 0.07 12.32 4.91
C LYS A 137 0.44 13.18 3.70
N VAL A 138 -0.11 12.82 2.55
CA VAL A 138 0.08 13.56 1.29
C VAL A 138 -1.23 14.18 0.86
N GLU A 139 -1.21 15.47 0.57
CA GLU A 139 -2.32 16.16 -0.07
C GLU A 139 -2.34 15.83 -1.57
N LEU A 140 -3.49 15.40 -2.06
CA LEU A 140 -3.69 15.09 -3.47
C LEU A 140 -4.38 16.26 -4.18
N THR A 141 -3.90 16.57 -5.39
CA THR A 141 -4.53 17.53 -6.31
C THR A 141 -5.47 16.81 -7.29
N ASP A 142 -5.95 17.52 -8.29
CA ASP A 142 -6.76 16.92 -9.37
C ASP A 142 -5.89 16.32 -10.49
N ASP A 143 -4.57 16.49 -10.42
CA ASP A 143 -3.62 15.95 -11.40
C ASP A 143 -2.87 14.71 -10.85
N PRO A 144 -3.31 13.49 -11.21
CA PRO A 144 -2.68 12.26 -10.72
C PRO A 144 -1.23 12.10 -11.21
N LYS A 145 -0.86 12.71 -12.32
CA LYS A 145 0.52 12.61 -12.84
C LYS A 145 1.47 13.54 -12.09
N ALA A 146 1.03 14.76 -11.84
CA ALA A 146 1.80 15.72 -11.05
C ALA A 146 1.98 15.22 -9.61
N ASP A 147 0.91 14.70 -8.99
CA ASP A 147 0.98 14.11 -7.65
C ASP A 147 1.91 12.90 -7.60
N MET A 148 1.87 12.03 -8.61
CA MET A 148 2.77 10.89 -8.67
C MET A 148 4.23 11.33 -8.78
N ALA A 149 4.55 12.30 -9.63
CA ALA A 149 5.92 12.81 -9.77
C ALA A 149 6.42 13.40 -8.45
N ARG A 150 5.57 14.17 -7.76
CA ARG A 150 5.89 14.75 -6.45
C ARG A 150 6.11 13.67 -5.39
N ILE A 151 5.26 12.65 -5.34
CA ILE A 151 5.38 11.53 -4.39
C ILE A 151 6.66 10.73 -4.67
N GLN A 152 7.00 10.46 -5.93
CA GLN A 152 8.24 9.79 -6.30
C GLN A 152 9.46 10.58 -5.83
N ALA A 153 9.51 11.90 -6.10
CA ALA A 153 10.60 12.76 -5.65
C ALA A 153 10.77 12.72 -4.11
N LEU A 154 9.67 12.77 -3.37
CA LEU A 154 9.72 12.67 -1.91
C LEU A 154 10.27 11.31 -1.42
N TYR A 155 9.92 10.20 -2.10
CA TYR A 155 10.49 8.89 -1.77
C TYR A 155 11.99 8.79 -2.12
N GLU A 156 12.43 9.44 -3.19
CA GLU A 156 13.86 9.48 -3.55
C GLU A 156 14.71 10.18 -2.49
N GLU A 157 14.21 11.30 -1.93
CA GLU A 157 14.87 12.01 -0.83
C GLU A 157 15.02 11.14 0.43
N MET A 158 14.19 10.11 0.59
CA MET A 158 14.26 9.22 1.75
C MET A 158 15.39 8.19 1.66
N HIS A 159 16.00 7.97 0.48
CA HIS A 159 17.07 7.00 0.24
C HIS A 159 16.80 5.59 0.79
N LEU A 160 15.56 5.11 0.60
CA LEU A 160 15.11 3.81 1.13
C LEU A 160 15.83 2.64 0.48
N VAL A 161 16.16 1.64 1.28
CA VAL A 161 16.78 0.41 0.80
C VAL A 161 15.75 -0.73 0.81
N GLY A 162 15.50 -1.34 -0.34
CA GLY A 162 14.66 -2.53 -0.47
C GLY A 162 15.37 -3.78 0.06
N LYS A 163 14.62 -4.86 0.32
CA LYS A 163 15.22 -6.18 0.63
C LYS A 163 16.11 -6.68 -0.51
N HIS A 164 15.72 -6.36 -1.73
CA HIS A 164 16.45 -6.60 -2.97
C HIS A 164 16.70 -5.24 -3.65
N PRO A 165 17.78 -4.52 -3.30
CA PRO A 165 18.01 -3.16 -3.80
C PRO A 165 18.04 -3.07 -5.33
N GLU A 166 18.54 -4.11 -6.00
CA GLU A 166 18.59 -4.22 -7.47
C GLU A 166 17.20 -4.26 -8.12
N MET A 167 16.14 -4.50 -7.34
CA MET A 167 14.75 -4.55 -7.80
C MET A 167 14.01 -3.21 -7.61
N TYR A 168 14.64 -2.24 -6.99
CA TYR A 168 14.08 -0.91 -6.78
C TYR A 168 14.77 0.12 -7.68
N ILE A 169 14.00 0.84 -8.49
CA ILE A 169 14.50 1.92 -9.33
C ILE A 169 14.23 3.23 -8.62
N THR A 170 15.27 3.99 -8.33
CA THR A 170 15.20 5.41 -7.98
C THR A 170 14.92 6.23 -9.23
N HIS A 171 14.16 7.31 -9.11
CA HIS A 171 13.67 8.13 -10.23
C HIS A 171 14.29 9.51 -10.24
#